data_f85732922cddd320fd4588e47dfa6e25
#
_entry.id   f85732922cddd320fd4588e47dfa6e25
#
_cell.length_a   1.000
_cell.length_b   1.000
_cell.length_c   1.000
_cell.angle_alpha   90.00
_cell.angle_beta   90.00
_cell.angle_gamma   90.00
#
_symmetry.space_group_name_H-M   'P 1'
#
loop_
_entity.id
_entity.type
_entity.pdbx_description
1 polymer ?
#
loop_
_entity_poly.entity_id
_entity_poly.type
_entity_poly.pdbx_seq_one_letter_code
_entity_poly.pdbx_strand_id
1 'polypeptide(L)'
;MKGWIKRAMVGLALFVIGCGGGGGGDNTPPNVTNVQVNPQRLSFQGGSVKISAVVSDPSGIDRVWAVVQRPDGWRKEVRLSPSGDARYEGEFQVESNLRTDGQPLVYRVWLRARDGRGNETPQPGVPAEGLTVEVTAPLNPPQKPSL
;
A
#
# COMPACT_ATOMS: atom_id res chain seq x y z
N MET A 1 86.54 1.64 14.43
CA MET A 1 85.65 1.85 13.30
C MET A 1 84.24 1.68 13.80
N LYS A 2 83.45 2.74 13.70
CA LYS A 2 82.17 2.86 14.35
C LYS A 2 81.05 2.39 13.42
N GLY A 3 80.41 1.25 13.75
CA GLY A 3 79.24 0.77 13.03
C GLY A 3 77.96 1.45 13.56
N TRP A 4 77.32 2.18 12.70
CA TRP A 4 76.03 2.80 13.03
C TRP A 4 74.94 1.79 12.78
N ILE A 5 74.30 1.35 13.85
CA ILE A 5 73.07 0.54 13.78
C ILE A 5 71.90 1.49 13.63
N LYS A 6 71.34 1.56 12.44
CA LYS A 6 70.08 2.23 12.21
C LYS A 6 68.97 1.36 12.74
N ARG A 7 68.38 1.75 13.85
CA ARG A 7 67.12 1.16 14.37
C ARG A 7 66.02 1.59 13.45
N ALA A 8 65.48 0.63 12.68
CA ALA A 8 64.23 0.79 11.97
C ALA A 8 63.09 0.75 13.00
N MET A 9 62.45 1.90 13.17
CA MET A 9 61.20 2.00 13.97
C MET A 9 60.08 1.45 13.12
N VAL A 10 59.61 0.24 13.41
CA VAL A 10 58.39 -0.34 12.80
C VAL A 10 57.25 0.33 13.50
N GLY A 11 56.64 1.30 12.83
CA GLY A 11 55.40 1.91 13.23
C GLY A 11 54.27 0.91 13.07
N LEU A 12 53.79 0.37 14.19
CA LEU A 12 52.58 -0.43 14.20
C LEU A 12 51.40 0.52 13.98
N ALA A 13 50.95 0.60 12.72
CA ALA A 13 49.67 1.27 12.41
C ALA A 13 48.55 0.42 12.97
N LEU A 14 48.00 0.85 14.10
CA LEU A 14 46.79 0.29 14.65
C LEU A 14 45.63 0.72 13.70
N PHE A 15 45.22 -0.12 12.78
CA PHE A 15 43.97 0.04 12.08
C PHE A 15 42.84 -0.22 13.09
N VAL A 16 42.33 0.84 13.68
CA VAL A 16 41.04 0.80 14.35
C VAL A 16 40.02 0.67 13.22
N ILE A 17 39.64 -0.58 12.91
CA ILE A 17 38.42 -0.82 12.15
C ILE A 17 37.31 -0.40 13.12
N GLY A 18 36.93 0.86 13.03
CA GLY A 18 35.70 1.33 13.60
C GLY A 18 34.57 0.56 12.95
N CYS A 19 34.12 -0.50 13.61
CA CYS A 19 32.81 -1.07 13.40
C CYS A 19 31.81 0.03 13.77
N GLY A 20 31.65 0.99 12.88
CA GLY A 20 30.53 1.90 12.89
C GLY A 20 29.30 1.05 12.67
N GLY A 21 28.83 0.39 13.72
CA GLY A 21 27.47 -0.10 13.79
C GLY A 21 26.54 1.08 13.72
N GLY A 22 26.46 1.69 12.54
CA GLY A 22 25.34 2.53 12.17
C GLY A 22 24.13 1.62 12.13
N GLY A 23 23.47 1.45 13.27
CA GLY A 23 22.10 1.00 13.34
C GLY A 23 21.22 2.06 12.68
N GLY A 24 21.42 2.31 11.40
CA GLY A 24 20.48 3.01 10.55
C GLY A 24 19.27 2.10 10.42
N GLY A 25 18.31 2.26 11.34
CA GLY A 25 17.01 1.61 11.19
C GLY A 25 16.46 2.06 9.85
N ASP A 26 15.94 1.09 9.08
CA ASP A 26 15.17 1.42 7.90
C ASP A 26 13.96 2.26 8.32
N ASN A 27 13.88 3.48 7.82
CA ASN A 27 12.81 4.43 8.07
C ASN A 27 12.01 4.72 6.79
N THR A 28 12.22 3.89 5.76
CA THR A 28 11.51 4.03 4.49
C THR A 28 10.23 3.20 4.51
N PRO A 29 9.09 3.75 4.09
CA PRO A 29 7.87 2.97 3.95
C PRO A 29 7.95 2.02 2.75
N PRO A 30 7.15 0.94 2.74
CA PRO A 30 7.07 0.03 1.60
C PRO A 30 6.79 0.74 0.29
N ASN A 31 7.43 0.25 -0.77
CA ASN A 31 7.14 0.68 -2.13
C ASN A 31 5.92 -0.10 -2.66
N VAL A 32 4.86 0.63 -3.01
CA VAL A 32 3.62 0.08 -3.56
C VAL A 32 3.47 0.52 -5.01
N THR A 33 3.38 -0.45 -5.92
CA THR A 33 3.27 -0.22 -7.37
C THR A 33 2.18 -1.11 -7.98
N ASN A 34 1.83 -0.85 -9.23
CA ASN A 34 0.86 -1.64 -10.01
C ASN A 34 -0.45 -1.89 -9.26
N VAL A 35 -0.96 -0.85 -8.59
CA VAL A 35 -2.24 -0.92 -7.91
C VAL A 35 -3.36 -1.02 -8.94
N GLN A 36 -4.20 -2.04 -8.81
CA GLN A 36 -5.32 -2.30 -9.70
C GLN A 36 -6.57 -2.66 -8.92
N VAL A 37 -7.70 -2.24 -9.43
CA VAL A 37 -9.03 -2.69 -9.01
C VAL A 37 -9.77 -3.19 -10.24
N ASN A 38 -10.46 -4.32 -10.12
CA ASN A 38 -11.18 -4.92 -11.24
C ASN A 38 -12.43 -5.66 -10.76
N PRO A 39 -13.60 -5.38 -11.32
CA PRO A 39 -13.90 -4.32 -12.29
C PRO A 39 -13.88 -2.92 -11.65
N GLN A 40 -13.63 -1.88 -12.45
CA GLN A 40 -13.78 -0.48 -12.03
C GLN A 40 -15.20 0.05 -12.17
N ARG A 41 -16.04 -0.67 -12.92
CA ARG A 41 -17.44 -0.34 -13.13
C ARG A 41 -18.30 -1.60 -12.99
N LEU A 42 -19.35 -1.49 -12.20
CA LEU A 42 -20.35 -2.54 -11.99
C LEU A 42 -21.74 -2.05 -12.36
N SER A 43 -22.63 -2.99 -12.63
CA SER A 43 -24.06 -2.70 -12.75
C SER A 43 -24.62 -2.21 -11.40
N PHE A 44 -25.84 -1.70 -11.42
CA PHE A 44 -26.53 -1.23 -10.23
C PHE A 44 -26.69 -2.32 -9.13
N GLN A 45 -26.56 -3.59 -9.48
CA GLN A 45 -26.63 -4.71 -8.53
C GLN A 45 -25.41 -4.80 -7.62
N GLY A 46 -24.32 -4.09 -7.95
CA GLY A 46 -23.07 -4.23 -7.24
C GLY A 46 -22.32 -5.51 -7.61
N GLY A 47 -21.53 -6.03 -6.70
CA GLY A 47 -20.80 -7.27 -6.90
C GLY A 47 -19.40 -7.25 -6.25
N SER A 48 -18.58 -8.22 -6.63
CA SER A 48 -17.24 -8.38 -6.13
C SER A 48 -16.22 -7.57 -6.92
N VAL A 49 -15.30 -6.94 -6.22
CA VAL A 49 -14.17 -6.19 -6.79
C VAL A 49 -12.87 -6.77 -6.25
N LYS A 50 -12.00 -7.20 -7.14
CA LYS A 50 -10.63 -7.61 -6.81
C LYS A 50 -9.72 -6.41 -6.73
N ILE A 51 -8.82 -6.44 -5.76
CA ILE A 51 -7.74 -5.46 -5.60
C ILE A 51 -6.43 -6.21 -5.69
N SER A 52 -5.48 -5.68 -6.43
CA SER A 52 -4.12 -6.22 -6.48
C SER A 52 -3.09 -5.10 -6.49
N ALA A 53 -1.90 -5.40 -5.96
CA ALA A 53 -0.74 -4.51 -6.00
C ALA A 53 0.55 -5.31 -5.90
N VAL A 54 1.65 -4.70 -6.31
CA VAL A 54 3.01 -5.19 -6.04
C VAL A 54 3.57 -4.35 -4.90
N VAL A 55 4.03 -5.02 -3.84
CA VAL A 55 4.54 -4.36 -2.63
C VAL A 55 5.89 -4.96 -2.27
N SER A 56 6.90 -4.13 -2.10
CA SER A 56 8.24 -4.56 -1.75
C SER A 56 8.89 -3.63 -0.73
N ASP A 57 9.71 -4.21 0.14
CA ASP A 57 10.51 -3.50 1.11
C ASP A 57 11.70 -4.35 1.55
N PRO A 58 12.92 -3.79 1.73
CA PRO A 58 14.09 -4.52 2.21
C PRO A 58 13.93 -5.11 3.61
N SER A 59 13.09 -4.51 4.47
CA SER A 59 12.78 -4.97 5.82
C SER A 59 11.67 -6.02 5.87
N GLY A 60 11.18 -6.43 4.68
CA GLY A 60 10.04 -7.32 4.55
C GLY A 60 8.70 -6.60 4.72
N ILE A 61 7.60 -7.29 4.40
CA ILE A 61 6.24 -6.74 4.48
C ILE A 61 5.51 -7.40 5.65
N ASP A 62 5.05 -6.59 6.59
CA ASP A 62 4.22 -7.04 7.71
C ASP A 62 2.74 -7.14 7.32
N ARG A 63 2.22 -6.08 6.67
CA ARG A 63 0.80 -5.99 6.33
C ARG A 63 0.57 -5.18 5.06
N VAL A 64 -0.37 -5.67 4.24
CA VAL A 64 -0.92 -4.91 3.09
C VAL A 64 -2.44 -4.89 3.23
N TRP A 65 -3.05 -3.72 3.03
CA TRP A 65 -4.50 -3.55 3.07
C TRP A 65 -4.97 -2.45 2.13
N ALA A 66 -6.19 -2.55 1.68
CA ALA A 66 -6.87 -1.49 0.97
C ALA A 66 -7.78 -0.71 1.91
N VAL A 67 -7.86 0.59 1.70
CA VAL A 67 -8.85 1.47 2.29
C VAL A 67 -9.88 1.79 1.23
N VAL A 68 -11.13 1.40 1.47
CA VAL A 68 -12.27 1.64 0.58
C VAL A 68 -13.18 2.66 1.24
N GLN A 69 -13.50 3.73 0.54
CA GLN A 69 -14.30 4.82 1.09
C GLN A 69 -15.33 5.33 0.08
N ARG A 70 -16.50 5.72 0.59
CA ARG A 70 -17.54 6.44 -0.16
C ARG A 70 -17.57 7.92 0.22
N PRO A 71 -18.17 8.79 -0.63
CA PRO A 71 -18.31 10.22 -0.33
C PRO A 71 -19.14 10.53 0.92
N ASP A 72 -20.02 9.62 1.33
CA ASP A 72 -20.85 9.74 2.54
C ASP A 72 -20.09 9.47 3.85
N GLY A 73 -18.78 9.17 3.76
CA GLY A 73 -17.93 8.89 4.91
C GLY A 73 -17.83 7.41 5.30
N TRP A 74 -18.61 6.52 4.66
CA TRP A 74 -18.45 5.09 4.87
C TRP A 74 -17.07 4.63 4.48
N ARG A 75 -16.42 3.84 5.35
CA ARG A 75 -15.06 3.34 5.17
C ARG A 75 -14.93 1.89 5.59
N LYS A 76 -14.15 1.14 4.84
CA LYS A 76 -13.78 -0.25 5.14
C LYS A 76 -12.31 -0.49 4.84
N GLU A 77 -11.66 -1.30 5.66
CA GLU A 77 -10.34 -1.85 5.38
C GLU A 77 -10.47 -3.29 4.89
N VAL A 78 -9.73 -3.61 3.84
CA VAL A 78 -9.68 -4.93 3.22
C VAL A 78 -8.26 -5.43 3.27
N ARG A 79 -8.00 -6.50 4.02
CA ARG A 79 -6.66 -7.11 4.06
C ARG A 79 -6.36 -7.78 2.71
N LEU A 80 -5.14 -7.55 2.19
CA LEU A 80 -4.61 -8.26 1.05
C LEU A 80 -3.66 -9.36 1.52
N SER A 81 -3.72 -10.51 0.84
CA SER A 81 -2.86 -11.66 1.09
C SER A 81 -1.82 -11.79 -0.02
N PRO A 82 -0.61 -12.29 0.28
CA PRO A 82 0.39 -12.54 -0.75
C PRO A 82 -0.10 -13.60 -1.74
N SER A 83 0.09 -13.35 -3.04
CA SER A 83 -0.30 -14.23 -4.14
C SER A 83 0.88 -14.62 -5.05
N GLY A 84 2.12 -14.33 -4.65
CA GLY A 84 3.37 -14.63 -5.36
C GLY A 84 4.08 -13.38 -5.88
N ASP A 85 5.39 -13.46 -6.10
CA ASP A 85 6.24 -12.41 -6.72
C ASP A 85 6.00 -10.99 -6.19
N ALA A 86 5.99 -10.81 -4.87
CA ALA A 86 5.67 -9.55 -4.20
C ALA A 86 4.26 -9.00 -4.52
N ARG A 87 3.40 -9.78 -5.14
CA ARG A 87 2.00 -9.44 -5.41
C ARG A 87 1.12 -9.74 -4.20
N TYR A 88 0.19 -8.85 -3.96
CA TYR A 88 -0.83 -8.97 -2.92
C TYR A 88 -2.20 -8.79 -3.54
N GLU A 89 -3.16 -9.60 -3.12
CA GLU A 89 -4.53 -9.60 -3.65
C GLU A 89 -5.54 -9.64 -2.51
N GLY A 90 -6.67 -9.01 -2.74
CA GLY A 90 -7.83 -9.01 -1.87
C GLY A 90 -9.11 -8.80 -2.66
N GLU A 91 -10.23 -8.93 -1.99
CA GLU A 91 -11.55 -8.79 -2.60
C GLU A 91 -12.50 -8.11 -1.62
N PHE A 92 -13.38 -7.26 -2.13
CA PHE A 92 -14.45 -6.68 -1.36
C PHE A 92 -15.77 -6.68 -2.14
N GLN A 93 -16.87 -6.76 -1.40
CA GLN A 93 -18.21 -6.68 -1.96
C GLN A 93 -18.65 -5.23 -1.99
N VAL A 94 -19.20 -4.84 -3.11
CA VAL A 94 -19.81 -3.55 -3.37
C VAL A 94 -21.32 -3.73 -3.36
N GLU A 95 -21.99 -2.89 -2.60
CA GLU A 95 -23.46 -2.94 -2.45
C GLU A 95 -24.19 -2.52 -3.72
N SER A 96 -25.44 -2.94 -3.82
CA SER A 96 -26.33 -2.47 -4.89
C SER A 96 -26.58 -0.97 -4.77
N ASN A 97 -26.60 -0.28 -5.90
CA ASN A 97 -26.99 1.11 -5.96
C ASN A 97 -28.53 1.24 -6.01
N LEU A 98 -29.12 1.48 -4.86
CA LEU A 98 -30.56 1.67 -4.70
C LEU A 98 -30.99 3.15 -4.70
N ARG A 99 -30.13 4.04 -5.14
CA ARG A 99 -30.40 5.48 -5.18
C ARG A 99 -31.51 5.80 -6.17
N THR A 100 -32.41 6.67 -5.75
CA THR A 100 -33.55 7.12 -6.57
C THR A 100 -33.26 8.40 -7.34
N ASP A 101 -32.09 9.02 -7.11
CA ASP A 101 -31.66 10.24 -7.77
C ASP A 101 -30.94 10.00 -9.12
N GLY A 102 -30.80 8.75 -9.55
CA GLY A 102 -30.12 8.36 -10.78
C GLY A 102 -28.59 8.52 -10.76
N GLN A 103 -28.01 8.80 -9.60
CA GLN A 103 -26.58 9.00 -9.47
C GLN A 103 -25.84 7.67 -9.22
N PRO A 104 -24.63 7.51 -9.77
CA PRO A 104 -23.82 6.34 -9.46
C PRO A 104 -23.35 6.35 -8.00
N LEU A 105 -23.11 5.16 -7.45
CA LEU A 105 -22.44 4.99 -6.18
C LEU A 105 -20.94 4.83 -6.45
N VAL A 106 -20.13 5.71 -5.89
CA VAL A 106 -18.69 5.76 -6.18
C VAL A 106 -17.89 5.38 -4.94
N TYR A 107 -16.94 4.47 -5.12
CA TYR A 107 -15.97 4.08 -4.09
C TYR A 107 -14.58 4.56 -4.51
N ARG A 108 -13.81 5.07 -3.56
CA ARG A 108 -12.38 5.31 -3.72
C ARG A 108 -11.59 4.26 -2.97
N VAL A 109 -10.52 3.79 -3.59
CA VAL A 109 -9.68 2.70 -3.08
C VAL A 109 -8.23 3.16 -3.05
N TRP A 110 -7.60 3.04 -1.91
CA TRP A 110 -6.17 3.26 -1.72
C TRP A 110 -5.52 2.01 -1.16
N LEU A 111 -4.28 1.74 -1.55
CA LEU A 111 -3.46 0.71 -0.94
C LEU A 111 -2.59 1.30 0.15
N ARG A 112 -2.47 0.60 1.24
CA ARG A 112 -1.54 0.87 2.32
C ARG A 112 -0.73 -0.37 2.63
N ALA A 113 0.51 -0.17 3.03
CA ALA A 113 1.38 -1.25 3.45
C ALA A 113 2.21 -0.81 4.66
N ARG A 114 2.58 -1.79 5.48
CA ARG A 114 3.51 -1.65 6.60
C ARG A 114 4.62 -2.68 6.45
N ASP A 115 5.86 -2.25 6.68
CA ASP A 115 7.02 -3.11 6.68
C ASP A 115 7.23 -3.84 8.01
N GLY A 116 8.24 -4.71 8.07
CA GLY A 116 8.60 -5.44 9.29
C GLY A 116 9.16 -4.56 10.42
N ARG A 117 9.44 -3.30 10.17
CA ARG A 117 9.92 -2.31 11.15
C ARG A 117 8.86 -1.31 11.59
N GLY A 118 7.68 -1.36 11.01
CA GLY A 118 6.54 -0.54 11.38
C GLY A 118 6.39 0.73 10.54
N ASN A 119 7.21 0.94 9.49
CA ASN A 119 7.01 2.07 8.59
C ASN A 119 5.81 1.82 7.70
N GLU A 120 4.96 2.81 7.54
CA GLU A 120 3.74 2.71 6.74
C GLU A 120 3.75 3.68 5.56
N THR A 121 3.11 3.28 4.47
CA THR A 121 2.82 4.20 3.36
C THR A 121 2.07 5.43 3.85
N PRO A 122 2.35 6.65 3.30
CA PRO A 122 1.66 7.87 3.67
C PRO A 122 0.13 7.75 3.49
N GLN A 123 -0.63 8.50 4.28
CA GLN A 123 -2.07 8.61 4.09
C GLN A 123 -2.40 9.56 2.94
N PRO A 124 -3.51 9.32 2.22
CA PRO A 124 -4.53 8.26 2.40
C PRO A 124 -4.05 6.89 1.92
N GLY A 125 -3.01 6.80 1.12
CA GLY A 125 -2.45 5.58 0.54
C GLY A 125 -1.97 5.78 -0.89
N VAL A 126 -1.80 4.70 -1.63
CA VAL A 126 -1.29 4.68 -3.00
C VAL A 126 -2.37 4.16 -3.96
N PRO A 127 -2.61 4.80 -5.10
CA PRO A 127 -2.13 6.12 -5.48
C PRO A 127 -2.76 7.23 -4.62
N ALA A 128 -2.15 8.41 -4.54
CA ALA A 128 -2.59 9.48 -3.64
C ALA A 128 -4.04 9.95 -3.90
N GLU A 129 -4.46 9.98 -5.16
CA GLU A 129 -5.81 10.30 -5.60
C GLU A 129 -6.82 9.17 -5.37
N GLY A 130 -6.33 7.93 -5.12
CA GLY A 130 -7.15 6.73 -5.05
C GLY A 130 -7.65 6.24 -6.41
N LEU A 131 -7.96 4.95 -6.49
CA LEU A 131 -8.63 4.36 -7.64
C LEU A 131 -10.15 4.43 -7.44
N THR A 132 -10.87 4.58 -8.54
CA THR A 132 -12.34 4.70 -8.51
C THR A 132 -12.99 3.38 -8.92
N VAL A 133 -14.01 2.98 -8.15
CA VAL A 133 -14.94 1.92 -8.50
C VAL A 133 -16.35 2.52 -8.51
N GLU A 134 -17.03 2.38 -9.63
CA GLU A 134 -18.36 2.95 -9.85
C GLU A 134 -19.41 1.85 -9.95
N VAL A 135 -20.50 1.99 -9.21
CA VAL A 135 -21.72 1.19 -9.36
C VAL A 135 -22.74 2.07 -10.05
N THR A 136 -23.14 1.70 -11.27
CA THR A 136 -24.07 2.51 -12.07
C THR A 136 -25.42 2.66 -11.39
N ALA A 137 -26.15 3.70 -11.72
CA ALA A 137 -27.53 3.82 -11.31
C ALA A 137 -28.42 2.82 -12.06
N PRO A 138 -29.55 2.37 -11.46
CA PRO A 138 -30.53 1.58 -12.18
C PRO A 138 -31.13 2.41 -13.33
N LEU A 139 -31.41 1.76 -14.47
CA LEU A 139 -31.98 2.42 -15.65
C LEU A 139 -33.36 3.06 -15.35
N ASN A 140 -34.10 2.43 -14.44
CA ASN A 140 -35.38 2.93 -13.94
C ASN A 140 -35.31 2.95 -12.41
N PRO A 141 -34.85 4.04 -11.80
CA PRO A 141 -34.78 4.10 -10.36
C PRO A 141 -36.17 3.94 -9.74
N PRO A 142 -36.27 3.27 -8.58
CA PRO A 142 -37.56 3.11 -7.90
C PRO A 142 -38.24 4.47 -7.71
N GLN A 143 -39.47 4.60 -8.23
CA GLN A 143 -40.23 5.83 -8.04
C GLN A 143 -40.59 5.98 -6.57
N LYS A 144 -40.35 7.18 -6.02
CA LYS A 144 -40.81 7.50 -4.68
C LYS A 144 -42.33 7.42 -4.68
N PRO A 145 -42.97 6.69 -3.73
CA PRO A 145 -44.43 6.69 -3.62
C PRO A 145 -44.96 8.12 -3.55
N SER A 146 -45.89 8.46 -4.40
CA SER A 146 -46.63 9.72 -4.27
C SER A 146 -47.50 9.62 -3.02
N LEU A 147 -47.29 10.54 -2.08
CA LEU A 147 -48.17 10.72 -0.92
C LEU A 147 -49.41 11.49 -1.32
#